data_9e108db649fcafca906724bb7f1fa1c6
#
_entry.id   9e108db649fcafca906724bb7f1fa1c6
#
_cell.length_a   1.000
_cell.length_b   1.000
_cell.length_c   1.000
_cell.angle_alpha   90.00
_cell.angle_beta   90.00
_cell.angle_gamma   90.00
#
_symmetry.space_group_name_H-M   'P 1'
#
loop_
_entity.id
_entity.type
_entity.pdbx_description
1 polymer ?
#
loop_
_entity_poly.entity_id
_entity_poly.type
_entity_poly.pdbx_seq_one_letter_code
_entity_poly.pdbx_strand_id
1 'polypeptide(L)'
;MSTPAALILQWRDGALQVLEDCDLEPAVLLAADSWLTLDGRTRALELHRQRFADAVAEQVGADAPFPAELDAFWGAVVDAIPAEGRVFPRVELLSPIAPGAAPMLRARMRPAPEERVSLVLATHHGDDPRTRPELKGPDLDAMIRLRTAAQGAGADEAV
;
A
#
# COMPACT_ATOMS: atom_id res chain seq x y z
N MET A 1 24.71 -1.22 6.67
CA MET A 1 24.20 -0.21 5.73
C MET A 1 22.75 0.04 6.10
N SER A 2 22.39 1.29 6.44
CA SER A 2 21.00 1.61 6.82
C SER A 2 20.11 1.50 5.58
N THR A 3 19.03 0.73 5.66
CA THR A 3 18.01 0.71 4.61
C THR A 3 17.48 2.13 4.45
N PRO A 4 17.44 2.71 3.25
CA PRO A 4 16.89 4.04 3.07
C PRO A 4 15.45 4.07 3.59
N ALA A 5 15.13 5.08 4.38
CA ALA A 5 13.78 5.27 4.90
C ALA A 5 12.78 5.40 3.73
N ALA A 6 11.57 4.90 3.93
CA ALA A 6 10.51 5.06 2.94
C ALA A 6 10.16 6.55 2.83
N LEU A 7 10.14 7.10 1.61
CA LEU A 7 9.59 8.43 1.37
C LEU A 7 8.07 8.34 1.47
N ILE A 8 7.47 9.14 2.34
CA ILE A 8 6.03 9.19 2.57
C ILE A 8 5.48 10.47 1.94
N LEU A 9 4.47 10.31 1.09
CA LEU A 9 3.85 11.38 0.33
C LEU A 9 2.34 11.39 0.62
N GLN A 10 1.79 12.49 1.06
CA GLN A 10 0.37 12.64 1.28
C GLN A 10 -0.24 13.56 0.24
N TRP A 11 -1.41 13.17 -0.27
CA TRP A 11 -2.19 14.02 -1.17
C TRP A 11 -2.92 15.10 -0.38
N ARG A 12 -2.61 16.36 -0.66
CA ARG A 12 -3.25 17.54 -0.06
C ARG A 12 -3.30 18.65 -1.10
N ASP A 13 -4.43 19.32 -1.18
CA ASP A 13 -4.62 20.50 -2.04
C ASP A 13 -4.22 20.28 -3.51
N GLY A 14 -4.51 19.09 -4.03
CA GLY A 14 -4.21 18.72 -5.42
C GLY A 14 -2.73 18.42 -5.71
N ALA A 15 -1.90 18.15 -4.68
CA ALA A 15 -0.49 17.84 -4.84
C ALA A 15 0.01 16.79 -3.82
N LEU A 16 1.10 16.11 -4.16
CA LEU A 16 1.84 15.26 -3.22
C LEU A 16 2.76 16.12 -2.36
N GLN A 17 2.61 16.01 -1.05
CA GLN A 17 3.45 16.67 -0.05
C GLN A 17 4.24 15.61 0.73
N VAL A 18 5.53 15.84 0.92
CA VAL A 18 6.39 14.97 1.73
C VAL A 18 5.99 15.10 3.19
N LEU A 19 5.83 13.95 3.86
CA LEU A 19 5.62 13.88 5.31
C LEU A 19 6.83 13.29 6.00
N GLU A 20 7.21 13.89 7.11
CA GLU A 20 8.14 13.29 8.07
C GLU A 20 7.39 12.28 8.95
N ASP A 21 8.12 11.30 9.49
CA ASP A 21 7.51 10.26 10.34
C ASP A 21 6.77 10.83 11.57
N CYS A 22 7.21 11.97 12.08
CA CYS A 22 6.56 12.66 13.21
C CYS A 22 5.22 13.33 12.85
N ASP A 23 4.93 13.53 11.56
CA ASP A 23 3.71 14.17 11.08
C ASP A 23 2.62 13.15 10.70
N LEU A 24 2.88 11.86 10.93
CA LEU A 24 1.94 10.80 10.61
C LEU A 24 0.79 10.77 11.62
N GLU A 25 -0.37 11.17 11.18
CA GLU A 25 -1.59 11.01 11.96
C GLU A 25 -2.00 9.54 12.06
N PRO A 26 -2.45 9.07 13.25
CA PRO A 26 -3.03 7.74 13.40
C PRO A 26 -4.24 7.56 12.49
N ALA A 27 -4.24 6.50 11.70
CA ALA A 27 -5.29 6.22 10.75
C ALA A 27 -5.47 4.72 10.52
N VAL A 28 -6.69 4.33 10.15
CA VAL A 28 -7.03 2.96 9.75
C VAL A 28 -6.83 2.82 8.24
N LEU A 29 -6.18 1.76 7.82
CA LEU A 29 -6.01 1.43 6.41
C LEU A 29 -7.31 0.85 5.86
N LEU A 30 -7.91 1.53 4.88
CA LEU A 30 -9.13 1.11 4.20
C LEU A 30 -8.84 0.32 2.92
N ALA A 31 -7.90 0.79 2.11
CA ALA A 31 -7.47 0.13 0.89
C ALA A 31 -6.00 0.41 0.60
N ALA A 32 -5.33 -0.51 -0.06
CA ALA A 32 -3.95 -0.31 -0.51
C ALA A 32 -3.66 -1.09 -1.79
N ASP A 33 -2.71 -0.61 -2.56
CA ASP A 33 -2.05 -1.39 -3.58
C ASP A 33 -0.54 -1.15 -3.57
N SER A 34 0.22 -2.12 -4.08
CA SER A 34 1.68 -2.04 -4.17
C SER A 34 2.15 -2.80 -5.39
N TRP A 35 3.22 -2.32 -6.01
CA TRP A 35 3.82 -2.95 -7.18
C TRP A 35 5.34 -2.79 -7.20
N LEU A 36 5.98 -3.60 -8.02
CA LEU A 36 7.41 -3.47 -8.28
C LEU A 36 7.61 -2.60 -9.52
N THR A 37 8.49 -1.61 -9.40
CA THR A 37 8.99 -0.81 -10.52
C THR A 37 10.49 -1.03 -10.65
N LEU A 38 10.93 -1.34 -11.86
CA LEU A 38 12.33 -1.53 -12.24
C LEU A 38 12.68 -0.52 -13.32
N ASP A 39 13.61 0.36 -13.04
CA ASP A 39 14.06 1.41 -13.98
C ASP A 39 12.88 2.14 -14.66
N GLY A 40 11.97 2.65 -13.84
CA GLY A 40 10.76 3.35 -14.27
C GLY A 40 9.68 2.48 -14.94
N ARG A 41 9.88 1.16 -15.03
CA ARG A 41 8.95 0.24 -15.71
C ARG A 41 8.19 -0.60 -14.70
N THR A 42 6.87 -0.55 -14.77
CA THR A 42 5.95 -1.35 -13.96
C THR A 42 5.18 -2.33 -14.83
N ARG A 43 5.14 -3.58 -14.42
CA ARG A 43 4.29 -4.57 -15.09
C ARG A 43 2.82 -4.34 -14.73
N ALA A 44 1.96 -4.27 -15.75
CA ALA A 44 0.51 -4.17 -15.60
C ALA A 44 0.04 -3.01 -14.70
N LEU A 45 0.67 -1.83 -14.83
CA LEU A 45 0.39 -0.64 -14.00
C LEU A 45 -1.11 -0.29 -14.00
N GLU A 46 -1.79 -0.42 -15.15
CA GLU A 46 -3.21 -0.12 -15.25
C GLU A 46 -4.09 -1.08 -14.43
N LEU A 47 -3.71 -2.35 -14.30
CA LEU A 47 -4.42 -3.29 -13.42
C LEU A 47 -4.24 -2.93 -11.94
N HIS A 48 -3.10 -2.39 -11.55
CA HIS A 48 -2.89 -1.86 -10.18
C HIS A 48 -3.78 -0.64 -9.95
N ARG A 49 -3.85 0.28 -10.95
CA ARG A 49 -4.73 1.45 -10.88
C ARG A 49 -6.19 1.05 -10.70
N GLN A 50 -6.68 0.16 -11.56
CA GLN A 50 -8.06 -0.31 -11.52
C GLN A 50 -8.39 -0.96 -10.17
N ARG A 51 -7.55 -1.89 -9.70
CA ARG A 51 -7.78 -2.57 -8.43
C ARG A 51 -7.82 -1.60 -7.25
N PHE A 52 -6.95 -0.60 -7.23
CA PHE A 52 -6.95 0.41 -6.17
C PHE A 52 -8.21 1.31 -6.27
N ALA A 53 -8.59 1.73 -7.47
CA ALA A 53 -9.79 2.54 -7.70
C ALA A 53 -11.07 1.80 -7.27
N ASP A 54 -11.19 0.51 -7.63
CA ASP A 54 -12.33 -0.32 -7.23
C ASP A 54 -12.41 -0.45 -5.70
N ALA A 55 -11.27 -0.70 -5.05
CA ALA A 55 -11.20 -0.79 -3.58
C ALA A 55 -11.55 0.54 -2.91
N VAL A 56 -11.09 1.68 -3.44
CA VAL A 56 -11.46 3.01 -2.94
C VAL A 56 -12.97 3.25 -3.09
N ALA A 57 -13.53 2.98 -4.28
CA ALA A 57 -14.96 3.18 -4.54
C ALA A 57 -15.85 2.35 -3.59
N GLU A 58 -15.42 1.13 -3.27
CA GLU A 58 -16.13 0.27 -2.31
C GLU A 58 -16.09 0.82 -0.88
N GLN A 59 -15.00 1.48 -0.48
CA GLN A 59 -14.83 1.99 0.89
C GLN A 59 -15.52 3.34 1.12
N VAL A 60 -15.52 4.23 0.13
CA VAL A 60 -16.05 5.60 0.29
C VAL A 60 -17.44 5.80 -0.33
N GLY A 61 -17.94 4.82 -1.10
CA GLY A 61 -19.17 4.92 -1.87
C GLY A 61 -18.99 5.63 -3.21
N ALA A 62 -19.86 5.30 -4.16
CA ALA A 62 -19.78 5.80 -5.54
C ALA A 62 -20.04 7.31 -5.68
N ASP A 63 -20.72 7.93 -4.70
CA ASP A 63 -21.11 9.33 -4.72
C ASP A 63 -20.08 10.28 -4.08
N ALA A 64 -18.97 9.76 -3.59
CA ALA A 64 -17.91 10.59 -3.02
C ALA A 64 -17.19 11.40 -4.11
N PRO A 65 -16.69 12.62 -3.85
CA PRO A 65 -15.97 13.45 -4.83
C PRO A 65 -14.59 12.90 -5.21
N PHE A 66 -14.28 11.68 -4.81
CA PHE A 66 -13.01 11.02 -4.90
C PHE A 66 -12.51 10.62 -6.31
N PRO A 67 -13.34 10.31 -7.34
CA PRO A 67 -12.81 9.78 -8.59
C PRO A 67 -11.84 10.74 -9.32
N ALA A 68 -12.16 12.03 -9.38
CA ALA A 68 -11.28 13.00 -10.04
C ALA A 68 -9.97 13.24 -9.26
N GLU A 69 -10.04 13.29 -7.94
CA GLU A 69 -8.86 13.40 -7.07
C GLU A 69 -8.00 12.13 -7.14
N LEU A 70 -8.63 10.96 -7.23
CA LEU A 70 -7.92 9.69 -7.32
C LEU A 70 -7.09 9.58 -8.57
N ASP A 71 -7.61 10.02 -9.73
CA ASP A 71 -6.86 10.03 -10.98
C ASP A 71 -5.69 11.02 -10.95
N ALA A 72 -5.90 12.21 -10.40
CA ALA A 72 -4.85 13.19 -10.23
C ALA A 72 -3.76 12.69 -9.25
N PHE A 73 -4.16 12.12 -8.12
CA PHE A 73 -3.26 11.47 -7.15
C PHE A 73 -2.45 10.36 -7.82
N TRP A 74 -3.12 9.46 -8.55
CA TRP A 74 -2.45 8.35 -9.23
C TRP A 74 -1.39 8.85 -10.22
N GLY A 75 -1.74 9.82 -11.06
CA GLY A 75 -0.80 10.45 -12.00
C GLY A 75 0.42 11.02 -11.29
N ALA A 76 0.19 11.81 -10.23
CA ALA A 76 1.28 12.39 -9.43
C ALA A 76 2.18 11.34 -8.76
N VAL A 77 1.59 10.22 -8.29
CA VAL A 77 2.37 9.10 -7.72
C VAL A 77 3.24 8.45 -8.78
N VAL A 78 2.70 8.21 -9.97
CA VAL A 78 3.46 7.59 -11.08
C VAL A 78 4.62 8.52 -11.50
N ASP A 79 4.37 9.81 -11.60
CA ASP A 79 5.40 10.82 -11.95
C ASP A 79 6.49 10.95 -10.87
N ALA A 80 6.17 10.64 -9.62
CA ALA A 80 7.12 10.66 -8.51
C ALA A 80 7.99 9.39 -8.42
N ILE A 81 7.71 8.35 -9.21
CA ILE A 81 8.53 7.13 -9.23
C ILE A 81 9.88 7.43 -9.89
N PRO A 82 11.01 7.09 -9.25
CA PRO A 82 12.32 7.24 -9.86
C PRO A 82 12.44 6.50 -11.20
N ALA A 83 13.06 7.15 -12.18
CA ALA A 83 13.30 6.57 -13.50
C ALA A 83 14.33 5.44 -13.50
N GLU A 84 15.14 5.34 -12.44
CA GLU A 84 16.18 4.34 -12.29
C GLU A 84 16.06 3.62 -10.94
N GLY A 85 16.55 2.38 -10.92
CA GLY A 85 16.61 1.56 -9.71
C GLY A 85 15.37 0.71 -9.48
N ARG A 86 15.31 0.14 -8.27
CA ARG A 86 14.28 -0.81 -7.85
C ARG A 86 13.45 -0.19 -6.73
N VAL A 87 12.20 0.10 -7.00
CA VAL A 87 11.26 0.75 -6.07
C VAL A 87 10.02 -0.10 -5.89
N PHE A 88 9.47 -0.10 -4.69
CA PHE A 88 8.21 -0.77 -4.37
C PHE A 88 7.19 0.24 -3.87
N PRO A 89 6.58 1.03 -4.77
CA PRO A 89 5.56 2.00 -4.43
C PRO A 89 4.36 1.32 -3.76
N ARG A 90 3.70 2.06 -2.89
CA ARG A 90 2.44 1.66 -2.28
C ARG A 90 1.53 2.88 -2.21
N VAL A 91 0.30 2.73 -2.65
CA VAL A 91 -0.79 3.69 -2.48
C VAL A 91 -1.73 3.21 -1.39
N GLU A 92 -2.29 4.15 -0.63
CA GLU A 92 -3.12 3.89 0.54
C GLU A 92 -4.31 4.84 0.56
N LEU A 93 -5.50 4.30 0.84
CA LEU A 93 -6.63 5.06 1.36
C LEU A 93 -6.70 4.85 2.87
N LEU A 94 -6.71 5.92 3.61
CA LEU A 94 -6.65 5.92 5.06
C LEU A 94 -7.84 6.68 5.64
N SER A 95 -8.42 6.16 6.73
CA SER A 95 -9.40 6.88 7.56
C SER A 95 -8.71 7.39 8.81
N PRO A 96 -8.59 8.70 9.03
CA PRO A 96 -8.09 9.23 10.30
C PRO A 96 -8.94 8.74 11.47
N ILE A 97 -8.31 8.54 12.62
CA ILE A 97 -9.04 8.14 13.84
C ILE A 97 -9.86 9.32 14.40
N ALA A 98 -9.51 10.55 14.05
CA ALA A 98 -10.24 11.74 14.49
C ALA A 98 -11.69 11.72 13.97
N PRO A 99 -12.70 11.91 14.85
CA PRO A 99 -14.10 11.89 14.45
C PRO A 99 -14.42 12.95 13.39
N GLY A 100 -15.11 12.53 12.32
CA GLY A 100 -15.55 13.41 11.24
C GLY A 100 -14.45 13.82 10.25
N ALA A 101 -13.22 13.34 10.40
CA ALA A 101 -12.17 13.58 9.42
C ALA A 101 -12.44 12.80 8.13
N ALA A 102 -12.20 13.44 6.99
CA ALA A 102 -12.35 12.83 5.68
C ALA A 102 -11.23 11.80 5.43
N PRO A 103 -11.50 10.73 4.65
CA PRO A 103 -10.47 9.83 4.19
C PRO A 103 -9.36 10.57 3.42
N MET A 104 -8.14 10.04 3.49
CA MET A 104 -6.97 10.64 2.87
C MET A 104 -6.21 9.64 2.00
N LEU A 105 -5.60 10.16 0.93
CA LEU A 105 -4.73 9.42 0.04
C LEU A 105 -3.26 9.63 0.42
N ARG A 106 -2.50 8.56 0.43
CA ARG A 106 -1.08 8.55 0.76
C ARG A 106 -0.32 7.63 -0.18
N ALA A 107 0.90 7.98 -0.50
CA ALA A 107 1.83 7.09 -1.18
C ALA A 107 3.10 6.89 -0.34
N ARG A 108 3.71 5.72 -0.49
CA ARG A 108 5.01 5.39 0.10
C ARG A 108 5.93 4.88 -0.99
N MET A 109 7.07 5.54 -1.18
CA MET A 109 8.14 5.05 -2.03
C MET A 109 9.12 4.27 -1.15
N ARG A 110 9.13 2.95 -1.33
CA ARG A 110 9.94 2.03 -0.53
C ARG A 110 11.00 1.38 -1.43
N PRO A 111 12.16 1.03 -0.90
CA PRO A 111 13.06 0.11 -1.61
C PRO A 111 12.31 -1.18 -1.97
N ALA A 112 12.59 -1.74 -3.14
CA ALA A 112 12.07 -3.05 -3.47
C ALA A 112 12.67 -4.11 -2.53
N PRO A 113 11.90 -5.13 -2.14
CA PRO A 113 12.44 -6.25 -1.38
C PRO A 113 13.55 -6.94 -2.18
N GLU A 114 14.48 -7.56 -1.46
CA GLU A 114 15.53 -8.37 -2.08
C GLU A 114 14.90 -9.55 -2.83
N GLU A 115 15.48 -9.87 -3.98
CA GLU A 115 15.12 -11.08 -4.72
C GLU A 115 15.65 -12.31 -3.98
N ARG A 116 14.75 -13.27 -3.78
CA ARG A 116 15.09 -14.56 -3.22
C ARG A 116 14.96 -15.63 -4.27
N VAL A 117 15.96 -16.48 -4.36
CA VAL A 117 15.97 -17.61 -5.30
C VAL A 117 15.00 -18.71 -4.86
N SER A 118 14.77 -18.82 -3.54
CA SER A 118 13.84 -19.79 -2.95
C SER A 118 13.17 -19.21 -1.72
N LEU A 119 12.01 -19.73 -1.40
CA LEU A 119 11.25 -19.40 -0.20
C LEU A 119 10.86 -20.70 0.51
N VAL A 120 10.96 -20.69 1.83
CA VAL A 120 10.39 -21.72 2.69
C VAL A 120 8.98 -21.26 3.09
N LEU A 121 7.98 -22.04 2.69
CA LEU A 121 6.57 -21.74 2.98
C LEU A 121 6.08 -22.59 4.15
N ALA A 122 5.37 -21.98 5.08
CA ALA A 122 4.64 -22.67 6.13
C ALA A 122 3.14 -22.67 5.80
N THR A 123 2.51 -23.85 5.86
CA THR A 123 1.06 -23.95 5.69
C THR A 123 0.36 -23.49 6.97
N HIS A 124 -0.57 -22.55 6.82
CA HIS A 124 -1.47 -22.16 7.89
C HIS A 124 -2.64 -23.17 7.97
N HIS A 125 -2.81 -23.78 9.15
CA HIS A 125 -3.87 -24.80 9.36
C HIS A 125 -5.11 -24.26 10.08
N GLY A 126 -5.15 -22.95 10.39
CA GLY A 126 -6.30 -22.29 11.01
C GLY A 126 -7.26 -21.71 9.97
N ASP A 127 -8.31 -21.06 10.47
CA ASP A 127 -9.22 -20.28 9.64
C ASP A 127 -8.48 -19.12 8.96
N ASP A 128 -8.97 -18.70 7.79
CA ASP A 128 -8.43 -17.52 7.11
C ASP A 128 -8.57 -16.29 8.02
N PRO A 129 -7.47 -15.64 8.42
CA PRO A 129 -7.54 -14.51 9.33
C PRO A 129 -8.08 -13.23 8.68
N ARG A 130 -8.35 -13.26 7.37
CA ARG A 130 -8.87 -12.11 6.63
C ARG A 130 -10.38 -12.00 6.80
N THR A 131 -10.85 -10.80 7.07
CA THR A 131 -12.28 -10.47 7.13
C THR A 131 -12.83 -10.05 5.77
N ARG A 132 -11.96 -9.51 4.92
CA ARG A 132 -12.27 -9.02 3.57
C ARG A 132 -11.21 -9.48 2.56
N PRO A 133 -11.13 -10.78 2.25
CA PRO A 133 -10.07 -11.35 1.40
C PRO A 133 -10.08 -10.81 -0.05
N GLU A 134 -11.22 -10.30 -0.51
CA GLU A 134 -11.39 -9.66 -1.81
C GLU A 134 -10.74 -8.27 -1.90
N LEU A 135 -10.54 -7.60 -0.75
CA LEU A 135 -9.91 -6.28 -0.70
C LEU A 135 -8.46 -6.36 -0.24
N LYS A 136 -7.60 -5.64 -0.94
CA LYS A 136 -6.23 -5.46 -0.52
C LYS A 136 -6.15 -4.25 0.41
N GLY A 137 -5.80 -4.47 1.67
CA GLY A 137 -5.58 -3.41 2.64
C GLY A 137 -6.10 -3.69 4.04
N PRO A 138 -7.41 -3.83 4.27
CA PRO A 138 -7.97 -3.92 5.62
C PRO A 138 -7.34 -5.01 6.49
N ASP A 139 -7.08 -6.17 5.91
CA ASP A 139 -6.53 -7.33 6.63
C ASP A 139 -4.99 -7.42 6.62
N LEU A 140 -4.31 -6.36 6.20
CA LEU A 140 -2.85 -6.38 6.08
C LEU A 140 -2.15 -6.70 7.39
N ASP A 141 -2.63 -6.17 8.51
CA ASP A 141 -2.06 -6.42 9.82
C ASP A 141 -2.23 -7.89 10.25
N ALA A 142 -3.35 -8.52 9.90
CA ALA A 142 -3.57 -9.94 10.15
C ALA A 142 -2.56 -10.78 9.35
N MET A 143 -2.35 -10.44 8.07
CA MET A 143 -1.38 -11.11 7.21
C MET A 143 0.07 -10.90 7.66
N ILE A 144 0.41 -9.70 8.17
CA ILE A 144 1.72 -9.43 8.76
C ILE A 144 1.95 -10.29 10.00
N ARG A 145 0.97 -10.42 10.88
CA ARG A 145 1.07 -11.28 12.07
C ARG A 145 1.27 -12.74 11.69
N LEU A 146 0.52 -13.23 10.70
CA LEU A 146 0.65 -14.59 10.20
C LEU A 146 2.06 -14.86 9.63
N ARG A 147 2.56 -13.95 8.80
CA ARG A 147 3.93 -14.01 8.27
C ARG A 147 4.96 -13.99 9.40
N THR A 148 4.83 -13.11 10.38
CA THR A 148 5.75 -13.00 11.51
C THR A 148 5.80 -14.30 12.32
N ALA A 149 4.65 -14.95 12.53
CA ALA A 149 4.59 -16.25 13.20
C ALA A 149 5.30 -17.33 12.39
N ALA A 150 5.11 -17.38 11.07
CA ALA A 150 5.80 -18.30 10.18
C ALA A 150 7.33 -18.08 10.21
N GLN A 151 7.77 -16.83 10.19
CA GLN A 151 9.18 -16.47 10.28
C GLN A 151 9.79 -16.87 11.63
N GLY A 152 9.06 -16.73 12.72
CA GLY A 152 9.46 -17.22 14.04
C GLY A 152 9.60 -18.75 14.10
N ALA A 153 8.91 -19.48 13.22
CA ALA A 153 9.01 -20.93 13.07
C ALA A 153 10.03 -21.38 11.99
N GLY A 154 10.79 -20.45 11.40
CA GLY A 154 11.85 -20.75 10.43
C GLY A 154 11.38 -20.80 8.97
N ALA A 155 10.15 -20.38 8.67
CA ALA A 155 9.68 -20.19 7.30
C ALA A 155 9.88 -18.72 6.84
N ASP A 156 9.79 -18.48 5.55
CA ASP A 156 9.86 -17.12 4.99
C ASP A 156 8.48 -16.48 4.86
N GLU A 157 7.47 -17.31 4.59
CA GLU A 157 6.10 -16.87 4.32
C GLU A 157 5.08 -17.91 4.80
N ALA A 158 3.84 -17.47 5.05
CA ALA A 158 2.70 -18.35 5.35
C ALA A 158 1.74 -18.42 4.15
N VAL A 159 1.19 -19.60 3.90
CA VAL A 159 0.19 -19.89 2.86
C VAL A 159 -0.95 -20.72 3.43
#